data_5d980bf649e5840644b3753b593b12ed
#
_entry.id   5d980bf649e5840644b3753b593b12ed
#
_cell.length_a   1.000
_cell.length_b   1.000
_cell.length_c   1.000
_cell.angle_alpha   90.00
_cell.angle_beta   90.00
_cell.angle_gamma   90.00
#
_symmetry.space_group_name_H-M   'P 1'
#
loop_
_entity.id
_entity.type
_entity.pdbx_description
1 polymer ?
#
loop_
_entity_poly.entity_id
_entity_poly.type
_entity_poly.pdbx_seq_one_letter_code
_entity_poly.pdbx_strand_id
1 'polypeptide(L)'
;MSNIPNVDVIDLDSIDVTNLNRQFLFRQRDVGSSKAEVAAKFINERCPWMKVTPHHGKIQDKDTNFYKSFNCIISGLDNIEARRWLNSTVCNLVELDEDGDPDPETIIPIVDGGTEGFSGQARVIFPRITSCFECNLDLFPPQKSFPLCTVAETPRLPEHCIAYAFTIQWPTEFPDRKLDNDSPVDMKWVYLKALSLN
;
A
#
# COMPACT_ATOMS: atom_id res chain seq x y z
N MET A 1 24.24 -0.60 -5.92
CA MET A 1 23.26 -1.54 -6.46
C MET A 1 23.22 -2.73 -5.52
N SER A 2 22.05 -3.15 -5.08
CA SER A 2 21.89 -4.34 -4.24
C SER A 2 22.12 -5.60 -5.09
N ASN A 3 22.92 -6.54 -4.57
CA ASN A 3 23.12 -7.85 -5.21
C ASN A 3 22.05 -8.87 -4.79
N ILE A 4 20.76 -8.49 -4.91
CA ILE A 4 19.64 -9.39 -4.61
C ILE A 4 19.29 -10.11 -5.91
N PRO A 5 19.51 -11.44 -6.03
CA PRO A 5 19.35 -12.14 -7.28
C PRO A 5 17.88 -12.45 -7.62
N ASN A 6 17.06 -12.70 -6.61
CA ASN A 6 15.65 -13.07 -6.80
C ASN A 6 14.75 -12.12 -6.02
N VAL A 7 13.74 -11.57 -6.68
CA VAL A 7 12.76 -10.66 -6.10
C VAL A 7 11.37 -11.03 -6.60
N ASP A 8 10.43 -11.18 -5.68
CA ASP A 8 9.02 -11.31 -6.02
C ASP A 8 8.33 -9.97 -5.73
N VAL A 9 7.56 -9.47 -6.69
CA VAL A 9 6.81 -8.21 -6.57
C VAL A 9 5.33 -8.52 -6.62
N ILE A 10 4.60 -8.13 -5.57
CA ILE A 10 3.15 -8.28 -5.51
C ILE A 10 2.48 -6.90 -5.45
N ASP A 11 1.54 -6.68 -6.35
CA ASP A 11 0.71 -5.47 -6.41
C ASP A 11 -0.63 -5.80 -7.07
N LEU A 12 -1.71 -5.31 -6.50
CA LEU A 12 -3.05 -5.55 -7.06
C LEU A 12 -3.46 -4.49 -8.08
N ASP A 13 -2.74 -3.36 -8.14
CA ASP A 13 -3.14 -2.21 -8.93
C ASP A 13 -2.76 -2.33 -10.41
N SER A 14 -3.57 -1.69 -11.24
CA SER A 14 -3.23 -1.37 -12.62
C SER A 14 -2.62 0.03 -12.73
N ILE A 15 -1.90 0.27 -13.81
CA ILE A 15 -1.27 1.56 -14.08
C ILE A 15 -2.32 2.54 -14.58
N ASP A 16 -2.41 3.69 -13.94
CA ASP A 16 -3.22 4.82 -14.36
C ASP A 16 -2.35 5.97 -14.89
N VAL A 17 -2.97 6.86 -15.70
CA VAL A 17 -2.30 8.06 -16.23
C VAL A 17 -1.74 8.93 -15.10
N THR A 18 -2.46 9.04 -13.99
CA THR A 18 -2.05 9.82 -12.81
C THR A 18 -0.80 9.27 -12.11
N ASN A 19 -0.45 8.00 -12.35
CA ASN A 19 0.75 7.40 -11.80
C ASN A 19 2.04 7.86 -12.53
N LEU A 20 1.92 8.25 -13.79
CA LEU A 20 3.07 8.54 -14.66
C LEU A 20 3.89 9.75 -14.23
N ASN A 21 3.34 10.63 -13.43
CA ASN A 21 4.02 11.81 -12.90
C ASN A 21 5.05 11.50 -11.80
N ARG A 22 4.98 10.32 -11.16
CA ARG A 22 5.85 9.93 -10.03
C ARG A 22 6.39 8.51 -10.11
N GLN A 23 5.78 7.63 -10.89
CA GLN A 23 6.20 6.22 -11.02
C GLN A 23 7.01 6.03 -12.31
N PHE A 24 8.32 6.26 -12.21
CA PHE A 24 9.24 6.35 -13.35
C PHE A 24 9.41 5.05 -14.17
N LEU A 25 8.98 3.90 -13.63
CA LEU A 25 9.02 2.61 -14.34
C LEU A 25 8.00 2.54 -15.49
N PHE A 26 6.93 3.33 -15.43
CA PHE A 26 5.77 3.22 -16.30
C PHE A 26 5.78 4.28 -17.41
N ARG A 27 5.13 3.99 -18.52
CA ARG A 27 4.96 4.88 -19.68
C ARG A 27 3.50 4.89 -20.11
N GLN A 28 3.12 5.85 -20.93
CA GLN A 28 1.76 6.00 -21.45
C GLN A 28 1.20 4.71 -22.07
N ARG A 29 2.05 3.92 -22.75
CA ARG A 29 1.68 2.65 -23.36
C ARG A 29 1.34 1.54 -22.35
N ASP A 30 1.73 1.71 -21.11
CA ASP A 30 1.58 0.71 -20.05
C ASP A 30 0.29 0.93 -19.24
N VAL A 31 -0.44 2.03 -19.52
CA VAL A 31 -1.71 2.36 -18.85
C VAL A 31 -2.73 1.23 -19.03
N GLY A 32 -3.35 0.82 -17.94
CA GLY A 32 -4.27 -0.31 -17.85
C GLY A 32 -3.61 -1.67 -17.60
N SER A 33 -2.28 -1.76 -17.69
CA SER A 33 -1.53 -2.98 -17.37
C SER A 33 -1.25 -3.09 -15.87
N SER A 34 -0.98 -4.32 -15.38
CA SER A 34 -0.59 -4.58 -13.99
C SER A 34 0.71 -3.86 -13.64
N LYS A 35 0.74 -3.17 -12.50
CA LYS A 35 1.96 -2.51 -11.99
C LYS A 35 3.08 -3.52 -11.74
N ALA A 36 2.77 -4.67 -11.12
CA ALA A 36 3.74 -5.72 -10.83
C ALA A 36 4.38 -6.28 -12.10
N GLU A 37 3.58 -6.58 -13.13
CA GLU A 37 4.05 -7.19 -14.38
C GLU A 37 4.96 -6.24 -15.17
N VAL A 38 4.54 -4.97 -15.31
CA VAL A 38 5.33 -3.97 -16.04
C VAL A 38 6.63 -3.66 -15.32
N ALA A 39 6.59 -3.54 -13.98
CA ALA A 39 7.78 -3.31 -13.18
C ALA A 39 8.78 -4.48 -13.29
N ALA A 40 8.29 -5.72 -13.18
CA ALA A 40 9.12 -6.90 -13.30
C ALA A 40 9.77 -7.00 -14.70
N LYS A 41 9.00 -6.77 -15.76
CA LYS A 41 9.51 -6.75 -17.14
C LYS A 41 10.61 -5.70 -17.30
N PHE A 42 10.36 -4.46 -16.84
CA PHE A 42 11.33 -3.38 -16.96
C PHE A 42 12.64 -3.68 -16.24
N ILE A 43 12.58 -4.27 -15.06
CA ILE A 43 13.77 -4.59 -14.27
C ILE A 43 14.53 -5.77 -14.89
N ASN A 44 13.84 -6.84 -15.28
CA ASN A 44 14.44 -8.01 -15.91
C ASN A 44 15.19 -7.67 -17.22
N GLU A 45 14.65 -6.72 -18.02
CA GLU A 45 15.31 -6.24 -19.23
C GLU A 45 16.59 -5.44 -18.92
N ARG A 46 16.62 -4.69 -17.82
CA ARG A 46 17.76 -3.81 -17.47
C ARG A 46 18.80 -4.45 -16.58
N CYS A 47 18.39 -5.44 -15.79
CA CYS A 47 19.22 -6.09 -14.78
C CYS A 47 19.27 -7.60 -15.03
N PRO A 48 20.02 -8.09 -16.01
CA PRO A 48 20.03 -9.50 -16.38
C PRO A 48 20.57 -10.43 -15.27
N TRP A 49 21.19 -9.87 -14.23
CA TRP A 49 21.64 -10.61 -13.03
C TRP A 49 20.55 -10.77 -11.96
N MET A 50 19.39 -10.17 -12.15
CA MET A 50 18.23 -10.28 -11.25
C MET A 50 17.12 -11.05 -11.97
N LYS A 51 16.37 -11.83 -11.19
CA LYS A 51 15.10 -12.42 -11.61
C LYS A 51 13.98 -11.79 -10.78
N VAL A 52 13.11 -11.03 -11.42
CA VAL A 52 11.93 -10.45 -10.80
C VAL A 52 10.69 -11.20 -11.26
N THR A 53 9.96 -11.77 -10.31
CA THR A 53 8.71 -12.53 -10.55
C THR A 53 7.53 -11.66 -10.15
N PRO A 54 6.61 -11.33 -11.06
CA PRO A 54 5.44 -10.53 -10.75
C PRO A 54 4.29 -11.38 -10.22
N HIS A 55 3.53 -10.82 -9.28
CA HIS A 55 2.27 -11.35 -8.81
C HIS A 55 1.21 -10.24 -8.86
N HIS A 56 0.26 -10.36 -9.78
CA HIS A 56 -0.89 -9.46 -9.82
C HIS A 56 -1.96 -10.00 -8.85
N GLY A 57 -2.27 -9.27 -7.79
CA GLY A 57 -3.28 -9.67 -6.82
C GLY A 57 -3.01 -9.14 -5.42
N LYS A 58 -3.90 -9.50 -4.50
CA LYS A 58 -3.78 -9.09 -3.11
C LYS A 58 -2.76 -9.93 -2.36
N ILE A 59 -2.09 -9.30 -1.39
CA ILE A 59 -1.20 -10.02 -0.48
C ILE A 59 -1.95 -11.09 0.32
N GLN A 60 -3.24 -10.88 0.61
CA GLN A 60 -4.11 -11.79 1.35
C GLN A 60 -4.45 -13.07 0.59
N ASP A 61 -4.32 -13.08 -0.74
CA ASP A 61 -4.64 -14.23 -1.58
C ASP A 61 -3.52 -15.30 -1.59
N LYS A 62 -2.36 -14.97 -0.99
CA LYS A 62 -1.22 -15.87 -0.89
C LYS A 62 -1.27 -16.70 0.39
N ASP A 63 -0.89 -17.97 0.26
CA ASP A 63 -0.83 -18.89 1.40
C ASP A 63 0.44 -18.68 2.25
N THR A 64 0.51 -19.36 3.38
CA THR A 64 1.64 -19.30 4.30
C THR A 64 2.93 -19.83 3.68
N ASN A 65 2.86 -20.81 2.79
CA ASN A 65 4.04 -21.39 2.13
C ASN A 65 4.68 -20.37 1.18
N PHE A 66 3.88 -19.51 0.54
CA PHE A 66 4.38 -18.41 -0.25
C PHE A 66 5.29 -17.50 0.61
N TYR A 67 4.82 -17.09 1.78
CA TYR A 67 5.60 -16.21 2.66
C TYR A 67 6.83 -16.90 3.25
N LYS A 68 6.74 -18.17 3.62
CA LYS A 68 7.87 -18.97 4.11
C LYS A 68 9.01 -19.14 3.09
N SER A 69 8.75 -18.88 1.82
CA SER A 69 9.77 -19.00 0.77
C SER A 69 10.74 -17.82 0.71
N PHE A 70 10.49 -16.74 1.44
CA PHE A 70 11.30 -15.51 1.39
C PHE A 70 12.24 -15.38 2.57
N ASN A 71 13.40 -14.78 2.30
CA ASN A 71 14.39 -14.46 3.35
C ASN A 71 14.15 -13.08 3.98
N CYS A 72 13.39 -12.21 3.30
CA CYS A 72 13.06 -10.86 3.76
C CYS A 72 11.85 -10.35 2.99
N ILE A 73 10.99 -9.60 3.67
CA ILE A 73 9.82 -8.95 3.08
C ILE A 73 10.00 -7.44 3.17
N ILE A 74 9.88 -6.75 2.02
CA ILE A 74 9.88 -5.28 1.97
C ILE A 74 8.45 -4.82 1.77
N SER A 75 7.91 -4.11 2.76
CA SER A 75 6.55 -3.59 2.79
C SER A 75 6.53 -2.11 2.42
N GLY A 76 5.92 -1.77 1.29
CA GLY A 76 5.62 -0.41 0.86
C GLY A 76 4.11 -0.19 0.69
N LEU A 77 3.31 -0.80 1.58
CA LEU A 77 1.85 -0.76 1.53
C LEU A 77 1.33 0.64 1.88
N ASP A 78 0.21 1.02 1.29
CA ASP A 78 -0.38 2.35 1.42
C ASP A 78 -1.48 2.47 2.50
N ASN A 79 -1.89 1.33 3.10
CA ASN A 79 -2.91 1.33 4.14
C ASN A 79 -2.52 0.52 5.38
N ILE A 80 -3.08 0.91 6.51
CA ILE A 80 -2.80 0.32 7.82
C ILE A 80 -3.30 -1.12 7.90
N GLU A 81 -4.47 -1.43 7.34
CA GLU A 81 -5.05 -2.78 7.41
C GLU A 81 -4.19 -3.83 6.72
N ALA A 82 -3.69 -3.52 5.52
CA ALA A 82 -2.80 -4.40 4.79
C ALA A 82 -1.47 -4.62 5.55
N ARG A 83 -0.92 -3.57 6.18
CA ARG A 83 0.27 -3.68 7.03
C ARG A 83 0.03 -4.54 8.26
N ARG A 84 -1.12 -4.35 8.93
CA ARG A 84 -1.52 -5.16 10.08
C ARG A 84 -1.67 -6.63 9.69
N TRP A 85 -2.33 -6.88 8.56
CA TRP A 85 -2.51 -8.23 8.04
C TRP A 85 -1.16 -8.90 7.75
N LEU A 86 -0.26 -8.22 7.03
CA LEU A 86 1.07 -8.73 6.70
C LEU A 86 1.88 -9.01 7.97
N ASN A 87 1.90 -8.06 8.91
CA ASN A 87 2.56 -8.21 10.21
C ASN A 87 2.04 -9.43 10.97
N SER A 88 0.72 -9.58 11.08
CA SER A 88 0.10 -10.71 11.76
C SER A 88 0.46 -12.03 11.08
N THR A 89 0.37 -12.09 9.76
CA THR A 89 0.68 -13.27 8.98
C THR A 89 2.13 -13.71 9.23
N VAL A 90 3.09 -12.81 9.06
CA VAL A 90 4.51 -13.14 9.18
C VAL A 90 4.91 -13.45 10.62
N CYS A 91 4.34 -12.73 11.61
CA CYS A 91 4.57 -13.07 13.03
C CYS A 91 4.06 -14.46 13.42
N ASN A 92 3.02 -14.94 12.76
CA ASN A 92 2.46 -16.28 12.99
C ASN A 92 3.23 -17.40 12.27
N LEU A 93 4.17 -17.08 11.39
CA LEU A 93 5.04 -18.07 10.74
C LEU A 93 6.21 -18.50 11.63
N VAL A 94 6.53 -17.69 12.64
CA VAL A 94 7.64 -17.98 13.57
C VAL A 94 7.26 -19.17 14.44
N GLU A 95 8.07 -20.19 14.39
CA GLU A 95 7.98 -21.36 15.24
C GLU A 95 8.72 -21.10 16.56
N LEU A 96 8.29 -21.75 17.62
CA LEU A 96 8.95 -21.67 18.92
C LEU A 96 9.72 -22.96 19.18
N ASP A 97 10.89 -22.83 19.79
CA ASP A 97 11.67 -23.97 20.23
C ASP A 97 11.08 -24.63 21.52
N GLU A 98 11.79 -25.64 22.05
CA GLU A 98 11.34 -26.38 23.24
C GLU A 98 11.30 -25.50 24.51
N ASP A 99 12.07 -24.43 24.55
CA ASP A 99 12.12 -23.46 25.65
C ASP A 99 11.07 -22.36 25.51
N GLY A 100 10.39 -22.29 24.36
CA GLY A 100 9.37 -21.29 24.03
C GLY A 100 9.95 -20.02 23.40
N ASP A 101 11.22 -20.03 23.03
CA ASP A 101 11.89 -18.94 22.34
C ASP A 101 11.68 -19.03 20.81
N PRO A 102 11.65 -17.89 20.09
CA PRO A 102 11.51 -17.89 18.64
C PRO A 102 12.68 -18.60 17.94
N ASP A 103 12.37 -19.59 17.11
CA ASP A 103 13.39 -20.26 16.28
C ASP A 103 13.94 -19.30 15.22
N PRO A 104 15.23 -18.93 15.29
CA PRO A 104 15.84 -17.98 14.38
C PRO A 104 15.74 -18.36 12.88
N GLU A 105 15.66 -19.66 12.57
CA GLU A 105 15.57 -20.13 11.18
C GLU A 105 14.21 -19.85 10.54
N THR A 106 13.17 -19.62 11.37
CA THR A 106 11.81 -19.34 10.91
C THR A 106 11.50 -17.84 10.88
N ILE A 107 12.42 -16.99 11.31
CA ILE A 107 12.21 -15.54 11.35
C ILE A 107 12.44 -14.93 9.98
N ILE A 108 11.40 -14.33 9.42
CA ILE A 108 11.45 -13.56 8.17
C ILE A 108 11.36 -12.07 8.51
N PRO A 109 12.47 -11.31 8.39
CA PRO A 109 12.44 -9.88 8.67
C PRO A 109 11.50 -9.12 7.74
N ILE A 110 10.77 -8.14 8.30
CA ILE A 110 9.96 -7.20 7.53
C ILE A 110 10.65 -5.83 7.56
N VAL A 111 10.94 -5.28 6.38
CA VAL A 111 11.37 -3.88 6.22
C VAL A 111 10.14 -3.09 5.78
N ASP A 112 9.57 -2.32 6.70
CA ASP A 112 8.38 -1.51 6.43
C ASP A 112 8.76 -0.06 6.19
N GLY A 113 8.27 0.52 5.10
CA GLY A 113 8.47 1.91 4.71
C GLY A 113 7.16 2.59 4.32
N GLY A 114 7.03 3.85 4.68
CA GLY A 114 5.88 4.66 4.30
C GLY A 114 6.20 6.14 4.28
N THR A 115 5.51 6.87 3.41
CA THR A 115 5.63 8.33 3.31
C THR A 115 4.25 8.95 3.36
N GLU A 116 4.15 10.10 4.02
CA GLU A 116 2.98 10.96 4.02
C GLU A 116 3.44 12.41 3.88
N GLY A 117 3.16 13.03 2.71
CA GLY A 117 3.65 14.35 2.38
C GLY A 117 5.18 14.40 2.38
N PHE A 118 5.76 15.28 3.21
CA PHE A 118 7.23 15.42 3.36
C PHE A 118 7.79 14.60 4.53
N SER A 119 6.95 13.86 5.24
CA SER A 119 7.36 12.96 6.32
C SER A 119 7.43 11.54 5.83
N GLY A 120 8.30 10.74 6.41
CA GLY A 120 8.42 9.33 6.10
C GLY A 120 8.92 8.55 7.30
N GLN A 121 8.71 7.25 7.26
CA GLN A 121 9.20 6.32 8.25
C GLN A 121 9.75 5.07 7.57
N ALA A 122 10.75 4.49 8.19
CA ALA A 122 11.25 3.17 7.84
C ALA A 122 11.57 2.42 9.14
N ARG A 123 11.24 1.15 9.18
CA ARG A 123 11.54 0.28 10.32
C ARG A 123 11.88 -1.11 9.85
N VAL A 124 12.67 -1.82 10.67
CA VAL A 124 12.91 -3.25 10.50
C VAL A 124 12.23 -3.96 11.67
N ILE A 125 11.43 -4.97 11.35
CA ILE A 125 10.71 -5.79 12.30
C ILE A 125 11.29 -7.20 12.20
N PHE A 126 11.85 -7.70 13.30
CA PHE A 126 12.13 -9.11 13.47
C PHE A 126 10.96 -9.71 14.26
N PRO A 127 10.09 -10.49 13.58
CA PRO A 127 8.90 -11.06 14.20
C PRO A 127 9.21 -11.76 15.52
N ARG A 128 8.42 -11.47 16.56
CA ARG A 128 8.55 -11.96 17.95
C ARG A 128 9.82 -11.56 18.71
N ILE A 129 10.77 -10.84 18.07
CA ILE A 129 11.99 -10.34 18.75
C ILE A 129 11.89 -8.83 18.98
N THR A 130 11.51 -8.06 17.96
CA THR A 130 11.39 -6.60 18.09
C THR A 130 9.93 -6.17 18.14
N SER A 131 9.71 -4.90 18.48
CA SER A 131 8.38 -4.30 18.40
C SER A 131 7.82 -4.45 16.99
N CYS A 132 6.67 -5.09 16.87
CA CYS A 132 5.98 -5.30 15.60
C CYS A 132 5.14 -4.08 15.19
N PHE A 133 4.44 -4.17 14.06
CA PHE A 133 3.60 -3.07 13.57
C PHE A 133 2.50 -2.71 14.58
N GLU A 134 1.83 -3.70 15.19
CA GLU A 134 0.79 -3.48 16.20
C GLU A 134 1.32 -2.77 17.46
N CYS A 135 2.54 -3.08 17.91
CA CYS A 135 3.15 -2.45 19.07
C CYS A 135 3.33 -0.92 18.92
N ASN A 136 3.35 -0.45 17.69
CA ASN A 136 3.58 0.96 17.36
C ASN A 136 2.39 1.60 16.65
N LEU A 137 1.24 0.95 16.67
CA LEU A 137 0.04 1.42 15.94
C LEU A 137 -0.40 2.82 16.40
N ASP A 138 -0.28 3.10 17.70
CA ASP A 138 -0.64 4.40 18.30
C ASP A 138 0.27 5.56 17.84
N LEU A 139 1.43 5.26 17.25
CA LEU A 139 2.31 6.29 16.68
C LEU A 139 1.82 6.78 15.31
N PHE A 140 0.88 6.05 14.69
CA PHE A 140 0.25 6.49 13.46
C PHE A 140 -0.93 7.41 13.79
N PRO A 141 -0.87 8.68 13.38
CA PRO A 141 -2.02 9.55 13.56
C PRO A 141 -3.22 8.99 12.79
N PRO A 142 -4.44 9.19 13.26
CA PRO A 142 -5.61 8.82 12.50
C PRO A 142 -5.53 9.47 11.11
N GLN A 143 -5.77 8.68 10.09
CA GLN A 143 -5.65 9.12 8.70
C GLN A 143 -6.67 10.25 8.45
N LYS A 144 -6.17 11.48 8.37
CA LYS A 144 -7.00 12.69 8.17
C LYS A 144 -7.20 13.04 6.71
N SER A 145 -6.36 12.48 5.83
CA SER A 145 -6.44 12.66 4.38
C SER A 145 -6.16 11.34 3.67
N PHE A 146 -6.88 11.13 2.59
CA PHE A 146 -6.66 9.97 1.74
C PHE A 146 -5.81 10.37 0.54
N PRO A 147 -4.90 9.49 0.04
CA PRO A 147 -4.17 9.76 -1.20
C PRO A 147 -5.15 10.09 -2.33
N LEU A 148 -4.89 11.17 -3.07
CA LEU A 148 -5.75 11.60 -4.18
C LEU A 148 -5.95 10.51 -5.23
N CYS A 149 -4.94 9.65 -5.45
CA CYS A 149 -5.04 8.49 -6.33
C CYS A 149 -6.10 7.48 -5.83
N THR A 150 -6.11 7.16 -4.54
CA THR A 150 -7.11 6.23 -3.96
C THR A 150 -8.51 6.83 -4.04
N VAL A 151 -8.62 8.12 -3.77
CA VAL A 151 -9.89 8.85 -3.78
C VAL A 151 -10.43 9.02 -5.20
N ALA A 152 -9.55 9.33 -6.18
CA ALA A 152 -9.95 9.64 -7.54
C ALA A 152 -10.24 8.40 -8.42
N GLU A 153 -9.51 7.31 -8.19
CA GLU A 153 -9.53 6.15 -9.10
C GLU A 153 -10.45 5.03 -8.62
N THR A 154 -10.46 4.74 -7.33
CA THR A 154 -11.28 3.64 -6.77
C THR A 154 -11.68 3.96 -5.33
N PRO A 155 -12.68 4.80 -5.10
CA PRO A 155 -13.23 4.98 -3.77
C PRO A 155 -13.85 3.64 -3.32
N ARG A 156 -13.22 3.01 -2.32
CA ARG A 156 -13.65 1.68 -1.82
C ARG A 156 -14.38 1.75 -0.49
N LEU A 157 -14.31 2.89 0.17
CA LEU A 157 -14.90 3.12 1.48
C LEU A 157 -15.77 4.39 1.45
N PRO A 158 -16.79 4.51 2.29
CA PRO A 158 -17.61 5.72 2.37
C PRO A 158 -16.79 6.99 2.56
N GLU A 159 -15.70 6.91 3.35
CA GLU A 159 -14.78 8.03 3.58
C GLU A 159 -14.07 8.47 2.30
N HIS A 160 -13.74 7.55 1.41
CA HIS A 160 -13.15 7.87 0.09
C HIS A 160 -14.15 8.59 -0.80
N CYS A 161 -15.42 8.16 -0.79
CA CYS A 161 -16.47 8.81 -1.56
C CYS A 161 -16.73 10.25 -1.07
N ILE A 162 -16.72 10.46 0.25
CA ILE A 162 -16.84 11.78 0.85
C ILE A 162 -15.63 12.65 0.50
N ALA A 163 -14.42 12.12 0.63
CA ALA A 163 -13.20 12.83 0.28
C ALA A 163 -13.15 13.19 -1.20
N TYR A 164 -13.62 12.33 -2.09
CA TYR A 164 -13.75 12.60 -3.53
C TYR A 164 -14.71 13.75 -3.82
N ALA A 165 -15.91 13.69 -3.25
CA ALA A 165 -16.91 14.74 -3.42
C ALA A 165 -16.37 16.09 -2.92
N PHE A 166 -15.65 16.09 -1.80
CA PHE A 166 -15.09 17.29 -1.19
C PHE A 166 -13.89 17.86 -1.96
N THR A 167 -12.91 17.01 -2.33
CA THR A 167 -11.61 17.49 -2.84
C THR A 167 -11.55 17.62 -4.34
N ILE A 168 -12.41 16.90 -5.08
CA ILE A 168 -12.38 16.86 -6.54
C ILE A 168 -13.67 17.42 -7.15
N GLN A 169 -14.82 16.92 -6.73
CA GLN A 169 -16.07 17.34 -7.37
C GLN A 169 -16.50 18.76 -6.97
N TRP A 170 -16.34 19.11 -5.68
CA TRP A 170 -16.74 20.45 -5.22
C TRP A 170 -15.98 21.57 -5.94
N PRO A 171 -14.63 21.57 -6.01
CA PRO A 171 -13.90 22.60 -6.75
C PRO A 171 -14.21 22.62 -8.25
N THR A 172 -14.60 21.49 -8.81
CA THR A 172 -14.96 21.39 -10.23
C THR A 172 -16.32 22.02 -10.50
N GLU A 173 -17.31 21.82 -9.61
CA GLU A 173 -18.67 22.32 -9.78
C GLU A 173 -18.82 23.78 -9.26
N PHE A 174 -18.00 24.13 -8.27
CA PHE A 174 -17.99 25.47 -7.64
C PHE A 174 -16.56 26.05 -7.57
N PRO A 175 -15.94 26.41 -8.70
CA PRO A 175 -14.51 26.80 -8.74
C PRO A 175 -14.19 28.05 -7.91
N ASP A 176 -15.15 28.98 -7.78
CA ASP A 176 -14.97 30.24 -7.08
C ASP A 176 -15.50 30.23 -5.64
N ARG A 177 -15.98 29.07 -5.15
CA ARG A 177 -16.60 28.94 -3.84
C ARG A 177 -15.91 27.89 -2.99
N LYS A 178 -15.42 28.30 -1.84
CA LYS A 178 -14.96 27.36 -0.80
C LYS A 178 -16.16 26.66 -0.16
N LEU A 179 -16.02 25.37 0.10
CA LEU A 179 -17.00 24.59 0.84
C LEU A 179 -17.04 25.09 2.29
N ASP A 180 -18.24 25.31 2.79
CA ASP A 180 -18.48 25.66 4.19
C ASP A 180 -18.98 24.42 4.94
N ASN A 181 -18.14 23.90 5.83
CA ASN A 181 -18.45 22.72 6.63
C ASN A 181 -19.60 22.94 7.63
N ASP A 182 -19.92 24.19 7.93
CA ASP A 182 -21.01 24.57 8.84
C ASP A 182 -22.32 24.81 8.08
N SER A 183 -22.29 24.84 6.74
CA SER A 183 -23.46 25.00 5.90
C SER A 183 -24.19 23.66 5.68
N PRO A 184 -25.44 23.52 6.17
CA PRO A 184 -26.23 22.30 5.93
C PRO A 184 -26.48 22.01 4.44
N VAL A 185 -26.50 23.04 3.61
CA VAL A 185 -26.72 22.92 2.15
C VAL A 185 -25.49 22.31 1.49
N ASP A 186 -24.29 22.78 1.84
CA ASP A 186 -23.03 22.29 1.29
C ASP A 186 -22.78 20.86 1.74
N MET A 187 -22.98 20.58 3.02
CA MET A 187 -22.83 19.23 3.56
C MET A 187 -23.82 18.24 2.96
N LYS A 188 -25.07 18.68 2.70
CA LYS A 188 -26.05 17.84 2.00
C LYS A 188 -25.63 17.55 0.55
N TRP A 189 -25.04 18.52 -0.12
CA TRP A 189 -24.51 18.31 -1.49
C TRP A 189 -23.39 17.27 -1.49
N VAL A 190 -22.39 17.40 -0.59
CA VAL A 190 -21.30 16.44 -0.43
C VAL A 190 -21.83 15.03 -0.15
N TYR A 191 -22.80 14.92 0.76
CA TYR A 191 -23.42 13.63 1.11
C TYR A 191 -24.09 12.97 -0.09
N LEU A 192 -24.90 13.72 -0.86
CA LEU A 192 -25.60 13.20 -2.04
C LEU A 192 -24.64 12.78 -3.15
N LYS A 193 -23.56 13.54 -3.36
CA LYS A 193 -22.51 13.18 -4.32
C LYS A 193 -21.74 11.94 -3.88
N ALA A 194 -21.37 11.84 -2.62
CA ALA A 194 -20.71 10.66 -2.08
C ALA A 194 -21.55 9.38 -2.23
N LEU A 195 -22.88 9.48 -2.02
CA LEU A 195 -23.81 8.37 -2.23
C LEU A 195 -23.89 7.91 -3.70
N SER A 196 -23.68 8.80 -4.66
CA SER A 196 -23.72 8.47 -6.08
C SER A 196 -22.47 7.73 -6.59
N LEU A 197 -21.45 7.60 -5.75
CA LEU A 197 -20.18 6.93 -6.06
C LEU A 197 -20.09 5.51 -5.49
N ASN A 198 -21.09 5.09 -4.73
CA ASN A 198 -21.12 3.79 -4.04
C ASN A 198 -21.85 2.71 -4.82
#